data_0030f256096736bdb2c6e81832b07ea6
#
_entry.id   0030f256096736bdb2c6e81832b07ea6
#
_cell.length_a   1.000
_cell.length_b   1.000
_cell.length_c   1.000
_cell.angle_alpha   90.00
_cell.angle_beta   90.00
_cell.angle_gamma   90.00
#
_symmetry.space_group_name_H-M   'P 1'
#
loop_
_entity.id
_entity.type
_entity.pdbx_description
1 polymer ?
#
loop_
_entity_poly.entity_id
_entity_poly.type
_entity_poly.pdbx_seq_one_letter_code
_entity_poly.pdbx_strand_id
1 'polypeptide(L)'
;MAGKFIVIEGLEGAGKSTAHQCVVDTLKELGVNDVVFTREPGGTPLAEKLRHLIKHETEEPVTDKAELLMLYAARIQLVDNVIKPALAQGKWVVGDRHDMSSQAYQGGGRQLGEALLTNLKQTVLGDFEPDLTLYLDIDPAVGLARARGRGEL
;
A
#
# COMPACT_ATOMS: atom_id res chain seq x y z
N MET A 1 -13.53 16.89 -13.49
CA MET A 1 -13.03 15.56 -13.83
C MET A 1 -12.80 14.77 -12.54
N ALA A 2 -13.23 13.52 -12.50
CA ALA A 2 -13.00 12.68 -11.33
C ALA A 2 -11.51 12.41 -11.15
N GLY A 3 -11.07 12.31 -9.91
CA GLY A 3 -9.70 11.93 -9.61
C GLY A 3 -9.41 10.47 -9.94
N LYS A 4 -8.14 10.13 -10.01
CA LYS A 4 -7.69 8.76 -10.27
C LYS A 4 -6.78 8.31 -9.13
N PHE A 5 -6.83 7.01 -8.86
CA PHE A 5 -6.01 6.37 -7.84
C PHE A 5 -4.92 5.53 -8.51
N ILE A 6 -3.67 5.92 -8.29
CA ILE A 6 -2.48 5.23 -8.81
C ILE A 6 -1.73 4.63 -7.65
N VAL A 7 -1.36 3.36 -7.76
CA VAL A 7 -0.62 2.65 -6.72
C VAL A 7 0.73 2.20 -7.27
N ILE A 8 1.76 2.35 -6.46
CA ILE A 8 3.09 1.85 -6.77
C ILE A 8 3.38 0.69 -5.83
N GLU A 9 3.59 -0.49 -6.39
CA GLU A 9 3.87 -1.71 -5.66
C GLU A 9 5.25 -2.23 -5.98
N GLY A 10 5.86 -2.95 -5.05
CA GLY A 10 7.15 -3.57 -5.26
C GLY A 10 7.84 -3.89 -3.94
N LEU A 11 8.88 -4.73 -4.03
CA LEU A 11 9.71 -5.07 -2.89
C LEU A 11 10.68 -3.93 -2.56
N GLU A 12 11.25 -3.96 -1.36
CA GLU A 12 12.29 -3.03 -0.99
C GLU A 12 13.46 -3.08 -1.99
N GLY A 13 13.96 -1.91 -2.35
CA GLY A 13 15.05 -1.81 -3.31
C GLY A 13 14.64 -1.91 -4.77
N ALA A 14 13.35 -2.01 -5.07
CA ALA A 14 12.85 -2.11 -6.45
C ALA A 14 12.84 -0.78 -7.19
N GLY A 15 13.13 0.34 -6.52
CA GLY A 15 13.15 1.66 -7.15
C GLY A 15 11.83 2.42 -7.00
N LYS A 16 11.04 2.12 -5.98
CA LYS A 16 9.73 2.76 -5.77
C LYS A 16 9.83 4.28 -5.61
N SER A 17 10.85 4.78 -4.92
CA SER A 17 11.04 6.22 -4.75
C SER A 17 11.25 6.94 -6.07
N THR A 18 12.05 6.35 -6.97
CA THR A 18 12.28 6.90 -8.31
C THR A 18 11.00 6.85 -9.14
N ALA A 19 10.28 5.73 -9.10
CA ALA A 19 9.02 5.58 -9.80
C ALA A 19 7.98 6.58 -9.29
N HIS A 20 7.92 6.78 -7.98
CA HIS A 20 7.03 7.75 -7.34
C HIS A 20 7.30 9.16 -7.86
N GLN A 21 8.58 9.57 -7.90
CA GLN A 21 8.96 10.89 -8.41
C GLN A 21 8.60 11.04 -9.89
N CYS A 22 8.80 9.99 -10.67
CA CYS A 22 8.44 9.97 -12.10
C CYS A 22 6.95 10.18 -12.30
N VAL A 23 6.11 9.51 -11.51
CA VAL A 23 4.66 9.67 -11.55
C VAL A 23 4.27 11.10 -11.21
N VAL A 24 4.84 11.66 -10.13
CA VAL A 24 4.57 13.03 -9.69
C VAL A 24 4.93 14.03 -10.79
N ASP A 25 6.10 13.91 -11.37
CA ASP A 25 6.56 14.80 -12.43
C ASP A 25 5.68 14.73 -13.68
N THR A 26 5.30 13.51 -14.05
CA THR A 26 4.41 13.30 -15.21
C THR A 26 3.03 13.92 -14.97
N LEU A 27 2.47 13.76 -13.78
CA LEU A 27 1.18 14.36 -13.44
C LEU A 27 1.24 15.89 -13.50
N LYS A 28 2.33 16.48 -13.03
CA LYS A 28 2.54 17.94 -13.14
C LYS A 28 2.59 18.40 -14.60
N GLU A 29 3.31 17.67 -15.45
CA GLU A 29 3.38 17.97 -16.88
C GLU A 29 2.01 17.90 -17.54
N LEU A 30 1.13 17.01 -17.06
CA LEU A 30 -0.23 16.86 -17.57
C LEU A 30 -1.22 17.84 -16.94
N GLY A 31 -0.75 18.76 -16.07
CA GLY A 31 -1.59 19.75 -15.44
C GLY A 31 -2.32 19.30 -14.19
N VAL A 32 -1.96 18.12 -13.65
CA VAL A 32 -2.54 17.60 -12.42
C VAL A 32 -1.69 18.09 -11.25
N ASN A 33 -2.17 19.10 -10.52
CA ASN A 33 -1.41 19.73 -9.45
C ASN A 33 -1.91 19.40 -8.04
N ASP A 34 -3.13 18.89 -7.93
CA ASP A 34 -3.73 18.56 -6.63
C ASP A 34 -3.68 17.04 -6.43
N VAL A 35 -2.62 16.58 -5.80
CA VAL A 35 -2.33 15.17 -5.60
C VAL A 35 -2.18 14.87 -4.12
N VAL A 36 -2.85 13.82 -3.66
CA VAL A 36 -2.74 13.32 -2.29
C VAL A 36 -1.83 12.10 -2.31
N PHE A 37 -0.88 12.05 -1.39
CA PHE A 37 0.05 10.94 -1.27
C PHE A 37 -0.33 10.09 -0.07
N THR A 38 -0.33 8.78 -0.26
CA THR A 38 -0.65 7.83 0.81
C THR A 38 0.38 6.71 0.85
N ARG A 39 0.39 5.99 1.97
CA ARG A 39 1.20 4.78 2.11
C ARG A 39 0.43 3.74 2.92
N GLU A 40 0.76 2.49 2.74
CA GLU A 40 0.16 1.40 3.52
C GLU A 40 1.24 0.48 4.09
N PRO A 41 1.05 0.03 5.31
CA PRO A 41 0.01 0.43 6.25
C PRO A 41 0.27 1.83 6.81
N GLY A 42 -0.79 2.61 7.04
CA GLY A 42 -0.68 3.94 7.63
C GLY A 42 -1.55 4.98 6.93
N GLY A 43 -1.19 6.24 7.07
CA GLY A 43 -1.82 7.36 6.37
C GLY A 43 -2.98 8.03 7.10
N THR A 44 -3.45 7.48 8.22
CA THR A 44 -4.40 8.12 9.13
C THR A 44 -3.95 7.89 10.56
N PRO A 45 -4.44 8.66 11.55
CA PRO A 45 -4.03 8.43 12.95
C PRO A 45 -4.26 6.99 13.43
N LEU A 46 -5.41 6.41 13.13
CA LEU A 46 -5.69 5.02 13.51
C LEU A 46 -4.80 4.05 12.72
N ALA A 47 -4.69 4.25 11.41
CA ALA A 47 -3.87 3.39 10.58
C ALA A 47 -2.40 3.42 10.97
N GLU A 48 -1.88 4.58 11.41
CA GLU A 48 -0.51 4.69 11.91
C GLU A 48 -0.32 3.92 13.22
N LYS A 49 -1.30 3.93 14.10
CA LYS A 49 -1.26 3.12 15.34
C LYS A 49 -1.23 1.63 15.01
N LEU A 50 -2.03 1.21 14.06
CA LEU A 50 -2.05 -0.18 13.60
C LEU A 50 -0.71 -0.56 12.95
N ARG A 51 -0.12 0.35 12.15
CA ARG A 51 1.21 0.15 11.58
C ARG A 51 2.26 -0.07 12.68
N HIS A 52 2.19 0.72 13.74
CA HIS A 52 3.11 0.56 14.87
C HIS A 52 2.99 -0.83 15.50
N LEU A 53 1.75 -1.28 15.75
CA LEU A 53 1.51 -2.62 16.31
C LEU A 53 2.01 -3.74 15.41
N ILE A 54 1.89 -3.57 14.08
CA ILE A 54 2.33 -4.56 13.11
C ILE A 54 3.86 -4.64 13.06
N LYS A 55 4.55 -3.50 13.12
CA LYS A 55 6.00 -3.41 12.90
C LYS A 55 6.85 -3.57 14.15
N HIS A 56 6.29 -3.32 15.32
CA HIS A 56 7.03 -3.34 16.56
C HIS A 56 6.59 -4.49 17.44
N GLU A 57 7.52 -4.98 18.26
CA GLU A 57 7.22 -6.07 19.16
C GLU A 57 6.16 -5.66 20.19
N THR A 58 5.28 -6.59 20.46
CA THR A 58 4.31 -6.51 21.55
C THR A 58 4.73 -7.49 22.64
N GLU A 59 4.03 -7.47 23.79
CA GLU A 59 4.31 -8.39 24.88
C GLU A 59 4.09 -9.85 24.48
N GLU A 60 3.29 -10.09 23.47
CA GLU A 60 3.01 -11.42 22.96
C GLU A 60 3.22 -11.47 21.44
N PRO A 61 3.46 -12.64 20.88
CA PRO A 61 3.55 -12.77 19.42
C PRO A 61 2.22 -12.44 18.76
N VAL A 62 2.27 -11.65 17.67
CA VAL A 62 1.09 -11.37 16.85
C VAL A 62 0.87 -12.53 15.90
N THR A 63 -0.31 -13.14 15.93
CA THR A 63 -0.62 -14.23 15.02
C THR A 63 -0.76 -13.73 13.59
N ASP A 64 -0.54 -14.61 12.61
CA ASP A 64 -0.61 -14.24 11.19
C ASP A 64 -1.99 -13.68 10.82
N LYS A 65 -3.07 -14.30 11.31
CA LYS A 65 -4.42 -13.80 11.04
C LYS A 65 -4.68 -12.45 11.70
N ALA A 66 -4.20 -12.24 12.93
CA ALA A 66 -4.34 -10.96 13.60
C ALA A 66 -3.62 -9.85 12.84
N GLU A 67 -2.39 -10.12 12.38
CA GLU A 67 -1.64 -9.17 11.57
C GLU A 67 -2.38 -8.83 10.29
N LEU A 68 -2.90 -9.83 9.57
CA LEU A 68 -3.65 -9.63 8.35
C LEU A 68 -4.90 -8.76 8.59
N LEU A 69 -5.63 -9.03 9.68
CA LEU A 69 -6.82 -8.25 10.03
C LEU A 69 -6.45 -6.80 10.36
N MET A 70 -5.32 -6.58 11.04
CA MET A 70 -4.84 -5.22 11.31
C MET A 70 -4.45 -4.49 10.03
N LEU A 71 -3.83 -5.18 9.07
CA LEU A 71 -3.50 -4.59 7.78
C LEU A 71 -4.76 -4.13 7.03
N TYR A 72 -5.80 -4.96 7.01
CA TYR A 72 -7.05 -4.60 6.35
C TYR A 72 -7.81 -3.52 7.12
N ALA A 73 -7.74 -3.52 8.46
CA ALA A 73 -8.32 -2.44 9.25
C ALA A 73 -7.66 -1.09 8.94
N ALA A 74 -6.33 -1.07 8.86
CA ALA A 74 -5.60 0.14 8.49
C ALA A 74 -5.95 0.61 7.08
N ARG A 75 -6.09 -0.34 6.16
CA ARG A 75 -6.41 -0.06 4.76
C ARG A 75 -7.78 0.55 4.60
N ILE A 76 -8.81 -0.04 5.19
CA ILE A 76 -10.16 0.51 5.04
C ILE A 76 -10.29 1.87 5.71
N GLN A 77 -9.58 2.10 6.80
CA GLN A 77 -9.54 3.40 7.45
C GLN A 77 -8.98 4.46 6.51
N LEU A 78 -7.89 4.14 5.80
CA LEU A 78 -7.28 5.02 4.82
C LEU A 78 -8.19 5.23 3.60
N VAL A 79 -8.76 4.15 3.07
CA VAL A 79 -9.62 4.21 1.89
C VAL A 79 -10.84 5.10 2.15
N ASP A 80 -11.54 4.86 3.23
CA ASP A 80 -12.80 5.57 3.50
C ASP A 80 -12.59 7.00 3.97
N ASN A 81 -11.51 7.28 4.71
CA ASN A 81 -11.30 8.62 5.27
C ASN A 81 -10.40 9.53 4.45
N VAL A 82 -9.58 8.99 3.56
CA VAL A 82 -8.62 9.79 2.78
C VAL A 82 -8.82 9.58 1.28
N ILE A 83 -8.75 8.35 0.80
CA ILE A 83 -8.69 8.08 -0.64
C ILE A 83 -10.01 8.41 -1.32
N LYS A 84 -11.11 7.80 -0.89
CA LYS A 84 -12.41 8.04 -1.50
C LYS A 84 -12.83 9.51 -1.43
N PRO A 85 -12.68 10.20 -0.28
CA PRO A 85 -13.01 11.63 -0.24
C PRO A 85 -12.17 12.48 -1.19
N ALA A 86 -10.88 12.19 -1.32
CA ALA A 86 -10.00 12.91 -2.24
C ALA A 86 -10.45 12.71 -3.69
N LEU A 87 -10.73 11.48 -4.08
CA LEU A 87 -11.21 11.16 -5.43
C LEU A 87 -12.53 11.85 -5.73
N ALA A 88 -13.44 11.90 -4.76
CA ALA A 88 -14.73 12.58 -4.90
C ALA A 88 -14.58 14.08 -5.10
N GLN A 89 -13.50 14.69 -4.58
CA GLN A 89 -13.18 16.09 -4.77
C GLN A 89 -12.42 16.35 -6.07
N GLY A 90 -12.21 15.34 -6.90
CA GLY A 90 -11.46 15.47 -8.15
C GLY A 90 -9.94 15.44 -7.98
N LYS A 91 -9.44 15.15 -6.80
CA LYS A 91 -8.00 15.03 -6.55
C LYS A 91 -7.51 13.67 -6.99
N TRP A 92 -6.27 13.61 -7.43
CA TRP A 92 -5.59 12.36 -7.71
C TRP A 92 -4.92 11.84 -6.44
N VAL A 93 -4.84 10.52 -6.31
CA VAL A 93 -4.19 9.88 -5.18
C VAL A 93 -3.07 8.98 -5.70
N VAL A 94 -1.88 9.16 -5.16
CA VAL A 94 -0.73 8.28 -5.46
C VAL A 94 -0.39 7.55 -4.16
N GLY A 95 -0.55 6.23 -4.18
CA GLY A 95 -0.35 5.40 -3.00
C GLY A 95 0.89 4.53 -3.12
N ASP A 96 1.63 4.43 -2.03
CA ASP A 96 2.71 3.47 -1.88
C ASP A 96 2.13 2.24 -1.21
N ARG A 97 1.98 1.16 -1.99
CA ARG A 97 1.37 -0.11 -1.63
C ARG A 97 -0.16 -0.06 -1.51
N HIS A 98 -0.77 -1.19 -1.70
CA HIS A 98 -2.20 -1.44 -1.51
C HIS A 98 -2.41 -2.96 -1.38
N ASP A 99 -3.59 -3.46 -1.77
CA ASP A 99 -3.99 -4.85 -1.56
C ASP A 99 -3.04 -5.90 -2.17
N MET A 100 -2.44 -5.60 -3.31
CA MET A 100 -1.52 -6.52 -3.97
C MET A 100 -0.32 -6.87 -3.08
N SER A 101 0.23 -5.89 -2.37
CA SER A 101 1.32 -6.13 -1.42
C SER A 101 0.89 -7.02 -0.26
N SER A 102 -0.33 -6.83 0.27
CA SER A 102 -0.84 -7.68 1.33
C SER A 102 -1.00 -9.12 0.86
N GLN A 103 -1.50 -9.32 -0.35
CA GLN A 103 -1.61 -10.66 -0.91
C GLN A 103 -0.24 -11.32 -1.09
N ALA A 104 0.76 -10.56 -1.57
CA ALA A 104 2.10 -11.08 -1.76
C ALA A 104 2.79 -11.42 -0.43
N TYR A 105 2.70 -10.53 0.55
CA TYR A 105 3.40 -10.72 1.82
C TYR A 105 2.69 -11.67 2.76
N GLN A 106 1.36 -11.63 2.83
CA GLN A 106 0.60 -12.42 3.80
C GLN A 106 0.16 -13.77 3.24
N GLY A 107 -0.31 -13.81 1.99
CA GLY A 107 -0.77 -15.05 1.37
C GLY A 107 0.38 -15.98 1.04
N GLY A 108 1.36 -15.49 0.27
CA GLY A 108 2.51 -16.28 -0.15
C GLY A 108 3.52 -16.51 0.95
N GLY A 109 3.91 -15.44 1.66
CA GLY A 109 4.95 -15.51 2.68
C GLY A 109 4.52 -16.18 3.98
N ARG A 110 3.24 -16.07 4.34
CA ARG A 110 2.70 -16.59 5.60
C ARG A 110 1.77 -17.79 5.44
N GLN A 111 1.54 -18.23 4.20
CA GLN A 111 0.74 -19.42 3.89
C GLN A 111 -0.69 -19.36 4.48
N LEU A 112 -1.30 -18.18 4.49
CA LEU A 112 -2.65 -18.00 5.03
C LEU A 112 -3.76 -18.47 4.10
N GLY A 113 -3.43 -18.76 2.85
CA GLY A 113 -4.39 -19.27 1.87
C GLY A 113 -5.09 -18.14 1.11
N GLU A 114 -5.31 -18.43 -0.18
CA GLU A 114 -5.92 -17.46 -1.10
C GLU A 114 -7.40 -17.19 -0.79
N ALA A 115 -8.11 -18.20 -0.31
CA ALA A 115 -9.53 -18.04 0.00
C ALA A 115 -9.78 -17.00 1.09
N LEU A 116 -8.97 -17.03 2.16
CA LEU A 116 -9.06 -16.04 3.23
C LEU A 116 -8.79 -14.63 2.72
N LEU A 117 -7.73 -14.47 1.93
CA LEU A 117 -7.37 -13.18 1.36
C LEU A 117 -8.45 -12.63 0.44
N THR A 118 -8.97 -13.48 -0.45
CA THR A 118 -10.04 -13.10 -1.38
C THR A 118 -11.30 -12.68 -0.64
N ASN A 119 -11.67 -13.42 0.40
CA ASN A 119 -12.86 -13.10 1.19
C ASN A 119 -12.69 -11.80 1.97
N LEU A 120 -11.51 -11.56 2.55
CA LEU A 120 -11.23 -10.31 3.25
C LEU A 120 -11.25 -9.12 2.29
N LYS A 121 -10.60 -9.26 1.14
CA LYS A 121 -10.59 -8.21 0.12
C LYS A 121 -12.02 -7.84 -0.28
N GLN A 122 -12.84 -8.83 -0.61
CA GLN A 122 -14.22 -8.59 -1.04
C GLN A 122 -15.06 -7.97 0.07
N THR A 123 -14.90 -8.44 1.31
CA THR A 123 -15.66 -7.93 2.44
C THR A 123 -15.26 -6.49 2.81
N VAL A 124 -13.96 -6.21 2.80
CA VAL A 124 -13.41 -4.92 3.27
C VAL A 124 -13.44 -3.87 2.17
N LEU A 125 -12.94 -4.19 0.99
CA LEU A 125 -12.80 -3.24 -0.11
C LEU A 125 -13.93 -3.29 -1.13
N GLY A 126 -14.60 -4.43 -1.25
CA GLY A 126 -15.62 -4.61 -2.28
C GLY A 126 -15.02 -4.47 -3.67
N ASP A 127 -15.64 -3.63 -4.49
CA ASP A 127 -15.19 -3.38 -5.86
C ASP A 127 -14.18 -2.22 -5.95
N PHE A 128 -13.77 -1.64 -4.83
CA PHE A 128 -12.82 -0.55 -4.84
C PHE A 128 -11.43 -1.05 -5.24
N GLU A 129 -10.90 -0.50 -6.33
CA GLU A 129 -9.59 -0.86 -6.87
C GLU A 129 -8.86 0.39 -7.37
N PRO A 130 -7.53 0.36 -7.43
CA PRO A 130 -6.78 1.42 -8.11
C PRO A 130 -7.14 1.48 -9.59
N ASP A 131 -7.07 2.68 -10.16
CA ASP A 131 -7.22 2.86 -11.61
C ASP A 131 -5.99 2.35 -12.36
N LEU A 132 -4.82 2.47 -11.72
CA LEU A 132 -3.55 1.99 -12.29
C LEU A 132 -2.65 1.50 -11.17
N THR A 133 -2.05 0.33 -11.36
CA THR A 133 -1.03 -0.19 -10.47
C THR A 133 0.28 -0.33 -11.24
N LEU A 134 1.32 0.32 -10.74
CA LEU A 134 2.68 0.18 -11.26
C LEU A 134 3.42 -0.81 -10.38
N TYR A 135 3.69 -1.98 -10.91
CA TYR A 135 4.41 -3.02 -10.19
C TYR A 135 5.87 -3.03 -10.64
N LEU A 136 6.76 -2.77 -9.69
CA LEU A 136 8.19 -2.77 -9.96
C LEU A 136 8.74 -4.18 -9.74
N ASP A 137 8.92 -4.90 -10.83
CA ASP A 137 9.40 -6.27 -10.82
C ASP A 137 10.92 -6.29 -10.93
N ILE A 138 11.57 -6.69 -9.86
CA ILE A 138 13.02 -6.76 -9.78
C ILE A 138 13.39 -8.07 -9.08
N ASP A 139 14.55 -8.63 -9.44
CA ASP A 139 15.08 -9.80 -8.74
C ASP A 139 15.17 -9.51 -7.24
N PRO A 140 14.58 -10.35 -6.37
CA PRO A 140 14.58 -10.09 -4.93
C PRO A 140 15.97 -9.93 -4.32
N ALA A 141 16.97 -10.64 -4.84
CA ALA A 141 18.34 -10.50 -4.35
C ALA A 141 18.92 -9.13 -4.65
N VAL A 142 18.63 -8.57 -5.83
CA VAL A 142 19.06 -7.23 -6.22
C VAL A 142 18.35 -6.18 -5.35
N GLY A 143 17.05 -6.33 -5.15
CA GLY A 143 16.27 -5.43 -4.29
C GLY A 143 16.78 -5.43 -2.86
N LEU A 144 17.05 -6.60 -2.31
CA LEU A 144 17.57 -6.76 -0.96
C LEU A 144 18.96 -6.12 -0.82
N ALA A 145 19.84 -6.34 -1.80
CA ALA A 145 21.17 -5.73 -1.79
C ALA A 145 21.10 -4.20 -1.80
N ARG A 146 20.21 -3.63 -2.60
CA ARG A 146 19.99 -2.16 -2.65
C ARG A 146 19.47 -1.64 -1.32
N ALA A 147 18.51 -2.32 -0.71
CA ALA A 147 17.93 -1.94 0.57
C ALA A 147 18.99 -1.98 1.68
N ARG A 148 19.83 -3.00 1.70
CA ARG A 148 20.96 -3.09 2.64
C ARG A 148 21.94 -1.96 2.47
N GLY A 149 22.26 -1.61 1.22
CA GLY A 149 23.16 -0.49 0.90
C GLY A 149 22.63 0.85 1.40
N ARG A 150 21.30 1.00 1.53
CA ARG A 150 20.66 2.21 2.05
C ARG A 150 20.32 2.11 3.55
N GLY A 151 20.59 0.97 4.19
CA GLY A 151 20.26 0.76 5.60
C GLY A 151 18.76 0.64 5.88
N GLU A 152 17.99 0.16 4.92
CA GLU A 152 16.53 0.07 5.01
C GLU A 152 16.02 -1.28 5.54
N LEU A 153 16.91 -2.17 5.91
CA LEU A 153 16.53 -3.47 6.45
C LEU A 153 16.51 -3.48 7.96
#